data_775220d1efd9686b25fe6d5349103b65
#
_entry.id   775220d1efd9686b25fe6d5349103b65
#
_cell.length_a   1.000
_cell.length_b   1.000
_cell.length_c   1.000
_cell.angle_alpha   90.00
_cell.angle_beta   90.00
_cell.angle_gamma   90.00
#
_symmetry.space_group_name_H-M   'P 1'
#
loop_
_entity.id
_entity.type
_entity.pdbx_description
1 polymer ?
#
loop_
_entity_poly.entity_id
_entity_poly.type
_entity_poly.pdbx_seq_one_letter_code
_entity_poly.pdbx_strand_id
1 'polypeptide(L)'
;MLFDVYGATAPFQWLGWALVFVGLILANEIARRSKVGGLIMFGVLPLAMTIYCVAIGIGVAQGAEWALNNPTHIYQNSWFHYAKVYAALAGCIGFMMIKYKWGKLGRAHWFRAWPFVIVAINILIAVGSDFESAYHFFALGETTWVTSEGATQLAGWNNVFNGIAGIINIFCMTGWWSVYASKDEADMLWPDMTWVYIIAYDIWNFCYTYNCLPHHAWYCGLALLLAPTVANFFWNKGGWIQNRAYTLAIWCMFAQVFPAFQEKSVFVTHSTLNPTTATVVSVMALVANVAAIVYIVYRAKKLGVNPYKQEAFVGTKDFQKAMERRADTAYLLETEPASATAAEIAEMVAYNELPATGTPGYVYVAVEKDEK
;
A
#
# COMPACT_ATOMS: atom_id res chain seq x y z
N MET A 1 5.88 17.00 -21.32
CA MET A 1 6.04 15.56 -21.06
C MET A 1 6.29 15.37 -19.55
N LEU A 2 5.95 14.21 -18.99
CA LEU A 2 6.20 13.89 -17.57
C LEU A 2 7.63 13.37 -17.35
N PHE A 3 8.17 12.64 -18.30
CA PHE A 3 9.45 11.94 -18.22
C PHE A 3 10.26 12.13 -19.49
N ASP A 4 11.59 12.09 -19.32
CA ASP A 4 12.57 12.18 -20.41
C ASP A 4 12.80 10.79 -21.02
N VAL A 5 11.84 10.36 -21.84
CA VAL A 5 11.89 9.07 -22.55
C VAL A 5 12.03 9.30 -24.04
N TYR A 6 13.25 9.57 -24.48
CA TYR A 6 13.57 9.81 -25.88
C TYR A 6 15.03 9.45 -26.22
N GLY A 7 15.36 9.44 -27.51
CA GLY A 7 16.71 9.14 -27.99
C GLY A 7 17.06 7.65 -27.94
N ALA A 8 18.35 7.36 -27.95
CA ALA A 8 18.88 5.99 -28.06
C ALA A 8 18.60 5.12 -26.82
N THR A 9 18.35 5.72 -25.66
CA THR A 9 18.06 5.00 -24.40
C THR A 9 16.58 4.69 -24.21
N ALA A 10 15.68 5.31 -24.94
CA ALA A 10 14.22 5.14 -24.79
C ALA A 10 13.76 3.68 -24.84
N PRO A 11 14.26 2.81 -25.76
CA PRO A 11 13.87 1.40 -25.76
C PRO A 11 14.24 0.67 -24.47
N PHE A 12 15.38 1.00 -23.89
CA PHE A 12 15.83 0.40 -22.61
C PHE A 12 15.00 0.92 -21.42
N GLN A 13 14.63 2.19 -21.42
CA GLN A 13 13.76 2.77 -20.40
C GLN A 13 12.37 2.09 -20.39
N TRP A 14 11.77 1.86 -21.56
CA TRP A 14 10.52 1.10 -21.69
C TRP A 14 10.70 -0.38 -21.33
N LEU A 15 11.80 -1.00 -21.74
CA LEU A 15 12.12 -2.38 -21.35
C LEU A 15 12.26 -2.50 -19.83
N GLY A 16 13.00 -1.57 -19.19
CA GLY A 16 13.13 -1.52 -17.74
C GLY A 16 11.78 -1.39 -17.03
N TRP A 17 10.92 -0.51 -17.54
CA TRP A 17 9.55 -0.35 -17.03
C TRP A 17 8.75 -1.65 -17.14
N ALA A 18 8.77 -2.29 -18.30
CA ALA A 18 8.06 -3.55 -18.52
C ALA A 18 8.59 -4.68 -17.64
N LEU A 19 9.91 -4.80 -17.48
CA LEU A 19 10.55 -5.78 -16.60
C LEU A 19 10.14 -5.58 -15.13
N VAL A 20 10.12 -4.33 -14.65
CA VAL A 20 9.67 -4.03 -13.27
C VAL A 20 8.19 -4.33 -13.13
N PHE A 21 7.34 -3.88 -14.06
CA PHE A 21 5.90 -4.12 -13.99
C PHE A 21 5.55 -5.62 -13.98
N VAL A 22 6.08 -6.40 -14.93
CA VAL A 22 5.85 -7.83 -15.02
C VAL A 22 6.51 -8.57 -13.86
N GLY A 23 7.74 -8.21 -13.52
CA GLY A 23 8.48 -8.80 -12.39
C GLY A 23 7.74 -8.65 -11.07
N LEU A 24 7.16 -7.46 -10.80
CA LEU A 24 6.37 -7.22 -9.60
C LEU A 24 5.07 -8.03 -9.59
N ILE A 25 4.39 -8.16 -10.73
CA ILE A 25 3.21 -9.03 -10.84
C ILE A 25 3.59 -10.48 -10.52
N LEU A 26 4.64 -11.02 -11.14
CA LEU A 26 5.06 -12.41 -10.92
C LEU A 26 5.50 -12.67 -9.49
N ALA A 27 6.32 -11.78 -8.92
CA ALA A 27 6.77 -11.91 -7.53
C ALA A 27 5.60 -11.80 -6.54
N ASN A 28 4.63 -10.91 -6.79
CA ASN A 28 3.40 -10.83 -6.01
C ASN A 28 2.59 -12.12 -6.10
N GLU A 29 2.43 -12.70 -7.30
CA GLU A 29 1.70 -13.96 -7.47
C GLU A 29 2.36 -15.12 -6.71
N ILE A 30 3.70 -15.20 -6.71
CA ILE A 30 4.44 -16.19 -5.92
C ILE A 30 4.21 -15.97 -4.41
N ALA A 31 4.35 -14.71 -3.95
CA ALA A 31 4.22 -14.38 -2.53
C ALA A 31 2.80 -14.61 -2.00
N ARG A 32 1.76 -14.31 -2.80
CA ARG A 32 0.38 -14.39 -2.35
C ARG A 32 -0.20 -15.82 -2.40
N ARG A 33 0.14 -16.60 -3.43
CA ARG A 33 -0.43 -17.95 -3.63
C ARG A 33 0.26 -19.04 -2.84
N SER A 34 1.44 -18.78 -2.31
CA SER A 34 2.22 -19.76 -1.57
C SER A 34 2.65 -19.21 -0.21
N LYS A 35 2.31 -19.96 0.85
CA LYS A 35 2.79 -19.64 2.21
C LYS A 35 4.32 -19.63 2.28
N VAL A 36 4.97 -20.59 1.61
CA VAL A 36 6.42 -20.66 1.51
C VAL A 36 6.96 -19.47 0.70
N GLY A 37 6.33 -19.15 -0.45
CA GLY A 37 6.68 -17.97 -1.24
C GLY A 37 6.58 -16.66 -0.43
N GLY A 38 5.51 -16.49 0.34
CA GLY A 38 5.37 -15.34 1.24
C GLY A 38 6.45 -15.30 2.33
N LEU A 39 6.78 -16.44 2.96
CA LEU A 39 7.86 -16.54 3.96
C LEU A 39 9.24 -16.23 3.36
N ILE A 40 9.52 -16.69 2.15
CA ILE A 40 10.76 -16.35 1.45
C ILE A 40 10.80 -14.85 1.17
N MET A 41 9.75 -14.30 0.55
CA MET A 41 9.73 -12.90 0.12
C MET A 41 9.75 -11.91 1.29
N PHE A 42 9.04 -12.20 2.40
CA PHE A 42 8.89 -11.25 3.52
C PHE A 42 9.56 -11.70 4.82
N GLY A 43 10.28 -12.81 4.81
CA GLY A 43 11.08 -13.30 5.92
C GLY A 43 12.54 -13.50 5.53
N VAL A 44 12.83 -14.43 4.61
CA VAL A 44 14.19 -14.82 4.24
C VAL A 44 14.93 -13.71 3.50
N LEU A 45 14.31 -13.12 2.46
CA LEU A 45 14.94 -12.05 1.68
C LEU A 45 15.20 -10.78 2.50
N PRO A 46 14.27 -10.28 3.34
CA PRO A 46 14.56 -9.16 4.22
C PRO A 46 15.67 -9.44 5.23
N LEU A 47 15.75 -10.65 5.76
CA LEU A 47 16.85 -11.05 6.63
C LEU A 47 18.20 -11.00 5.92
N ALA A 48 18.27 -11.58 4.71
CA ALA A 48 19.47 -11.52 3.87
C ALA A 48 19.87 -10.08 3.52
N MET A 49 18.88 -9.24 3.14
CA MET A 49 19.10 -7.82 2.90
C MET A 49 19.61 -7.10 4.16
N THR A 50 19.06 -7.40 5.32
CA THR A 50 19.50 -6.80 6.59
C THR A 50 20.95 -7.15 6.87
N ILE A 51 21.34 -8.43 6.73
CA ILE A 51 22.71 -8.88 6.90
C ILE A 51 23.65 -8.16 5.91
N TYR A 52 23.23 -8.04 4.66
CA TYR A 52 23.99 -7.32 3.63
C TYR A 52 24.20 -5.84 3.99
N CYS A 53 23.13 -5.14 4.40
CA CYS A 53 23.22 -3.73 4.78
C CYS A 53 24.06 -3.52 6.04
N VAL A 54 23.97 -4.42 7.03
CA VAL A 54 24.82 -4.38 8.24
C VAL A 54 26.30 -4.60 7.86
N ALA A 55 26.59 -5.55 6.99
CA ALA A 55 27.96 -5.79 6.51
C ALA A 55 28.54 -4.56 5.80
N ILE A 56 27.76 -3.87 4.96
CA ILE A 56 28.16 -2.60 4.35
C ILE A 56 28.41 -1.55 5.42
N GLY A 57 27.50 -1.37 6.39
CA GLY A 57 27.66 -0.39 7.45
C GLY A 57 28.92 -0.60 8.28
N ILE A 58 29.25 -1.85 8.61
CA ILE A 58 30.51 -2.22 9.28
C ILE A 58 31.71 -1.91 8.42
N GLY A 59 31.67 -2.26 7.11
CA GLY A 59 32.74 -1.98 6.18
C GLY A 59 33.01 -0.48 6.00
N VAL A 60 31.95 0.33 5.93
CA VAL A 60 32.03 1.80 5.86
C VAL A 60 32.67 2.36 7.12
N ALA A 61 32.26 1.88 8.31
CA ALA A 61 32.83 2.32 9.57
C ALA A 61 34.32 1.97 9.73
N GLN A 62 34.76 0.92 9.02
CA GLN A 62 36.16 0.49 8.97
C GLN A 62 36.97 1.16 7.83
N GLY A 63 36.34 2.01 7.02
CA GLY A 63 36.98 2.65 5.87
C GLY A 63 37.29 1.68 4.71
N ALA A 64 36.61 0.54 4.63
CA ALA A 64 36.86 -0.47 3.60
C ALA A 64 36.36 0.02 2.22
N GLU A 65 37.25 0.02 1.21
CA GLU A 65 36.95 0.53 -0.13
C GLU A 65 35.75 -0.17 -0.80
N TRP A 66 35.60 -1.48 -0.62
CA TRP A 66 34.47 -2.23 -1.17
C TRP A 66 33.11 -1.76 -0.62
N ALA A 67 33.08 -1.28 0.62
CA ALA A 67 31.86 -0.78 1.25
C ALA A 67 31.60 0.68 0.88
N LEU A 68 32.64 1.51 0.89
CA LEU A 68 32.56 2.93 0.48
C LEU A 68 32.12 3.10 -0.97
N ASN A 69 32.58 2.21 -1.86
CA ASN A 69 32.22 2.22 -3.28
C ASN A 69 30.95 1.41 -3.60
N ASN A 70 30.26 0.86 -2.59
CA ASN A 70 29.07 0.06 -2.80
C ASN A 70 27.88 0.97 -3.18
N PRO A 71 27.15 0.68 -4.26
CA PRO A 71 25.99 1.49 -4.67
C PRO A 71 24.91 1.62 -3.58
N THR A 72 24.68 0.60 -2.77
CA THR A 72 23.73 0.68 -1.64
C THR A 72 24.17 1.74 -0.63
N HIS A 73 25.46 1.82 -0.32
CA HIS A 73 25.99 2.88 0.56
C HIS A 73 25.81 4.26 -0.06
N ILE A 74 26.12 4.40 -1.34
CA ILE A 74 26.12 5.69 -2.04
C ILE A 74 24.71 6.26 -2.19
N TYR A 75 23.71 5.40 -2.53
CA TYR A 75 22.37 5.86 -2.93
C TYR A 75 21.26 5.54 -1.95
N GLN A 76 21.44 4.56 -1.06
CA GLN A 76 20.33 4.01 -0.24
C GLN A 76 20.68 3.89 1.25
N ASN A 77 21.75 4.50 1.73
CA ASN A 77 22.22 4.39 3.10
C ASN A 77 21.68 5.51 4.02
N SER A 78 20.42 5.89 3.88
CA SER A 78 19.76 6.81 4.82
C SER A 78 18.77 6.08 5.72
N TRP A 79 18.52 6.62 6.91
CA TRP A 79 17.52 6.09 7.85
C TRP A 79 16.12 5.99 7.20
N PHE A 80 15.80 6.94 6.31
CA PHE A 80 14.51 7.03 5.64
C PHE A 80 14.26 5.85 4.69
N HIS A 81 15.28 5.44 3.92
CA HIS A 81 15.19 4.26 3.05
C HIS A 81 14.95 2.99 3.86
N TYR A 82 15.69 2.79 4.95
CA TYR A 82 15.48 1.66 5.85
C TYR A 82 14.08 1.69 6.50
N ALA A 83 13.65 2.85 6.99
CA ALA A 83 12.33 3.00 7.58
C ALA A 83 11.21 2.63 6.59
N LYS A 84 11.30 3.05 5.33
CA LYS A 84 10.33 2.68 4.28
C LYS A 84 10.28 1.17 4.02
N VAL A 85 11.44 0.53 3.88
CA VAL A 85 11.51 -0.92 3.66
C VAL A 85 10.86 -1.69 4.81
N TYR A 86 11.26 -1.38 6.05
CA TYR A 86 10.75 -2.12 7.21
C TYR A 86 9.29 -1.81 7.54
N ALA A 87 8.81 -0.60 7.28
CA ALA A 87 7.39 -0.28 7.39
C ALA A 87 6.54 -1.06 6.38
N ALA A 88 7.00 -1.17 5.12
CA ALA A 88 6.34 -2.00 4.12
C ALA A 88 6.33 -3.49 4.52
N LEU A 89 7.45 -4.01 5.03
CA LEU A 89 7.56 -5.39 5.51
C LEU A 89 6.65 -5.66 6.72
N ALA A 90 6.56 -4.73 7.68
CA ALA A 90 5.63 -4.83 8.81
C ALA A 90 4.17 -4.92 8.33
N GLY A 91 3.82 -4.16 7.28
CA GLY A 91 2.53 -4.28 6.60
C GLY A 91 2.31 -5.68 6.02
N CYS A 92 3.27 -6.18 5.24
CA CYS A 92 3.19 -7.50 4.61
C CYS A 92 3.05 -8.63 5.63
N ILE A 93 3.84 -8.60 6.71
CA ILE A 93 3.77 -9.59 7.79
C ILE A 93 2.40 -9.55 8.47
N GLY A 94 1.88 -8.36 8.80
CA GLY A 94 0.55 -8.21 9.38
C GLY A 94 -0.56 -8.75 8.48
N PHE A 95 -0.46 -8.52 7.15
CA PHE A 95 -1.41 -9.08 6.18
C PHE A 95 -1.33 -10.61 6.08
N MET A 96 -0.11 -11.16 6.15
CA MET A 96 0.06 -12.61 6.24
C MET A 96 -0.49 -13.18 7.54
N MET A 97 -0.34 -12.47 8.67
CA MET A 97 -0.92 -12.88 9.95
C MET A 97 -2.45 -12.96 9.88
N ILE A 98 -3.10 -11.96 9.29
CA ILE A 98 -4.57 -11.96 9.08
C ILE A 98 -4.97 -13.09 8.15
N LYS A 99 -4.32 -13.21 7.00
CA LYS A 99 -4.63 -14.20 5.97
C LYS A 99 -4.49 -15.64 6.45
N TYR A 100 -3.40 -15.94 7.16
CA TYR A 100 -3.09 -17.28 7.65
C TYR A 100 -3.48 -17.51 9.13
N LYS A 101 -4.11 -16.53 9.77
CA LYS A 101 -4.53 -16.60 11.18
C LYS A 101 -3.38 -16.93 12.14
N TRP A 102 -2.22 -16.34 11.94
CA TRP A 102 -1.03 -16.65 12.74
C TRP A 102 -1.16 -16.13 14.17
N GLY A 103 -1.06 -17.06 15.11
CA GLY A 103 -1.07 -16.77 16.54
C GLY A 103 -2.38 -16.13 17.03
N LYS A 104 -2.38 -15.61 18.25
CA LYS A 104 -3.54 -14.91 18.82
C LYS A 104 -3.83 -13.60 18.09
N LEU A 105 -2.79 -12.89 17.65
CA LEU A 105 -2.91 -11.58 17.00
C LEU A 105 -3.57 -11.69 15.61
N GLY A 106 -3.15 -12.63 14.77
CA GLY A 106 -3.73 -12.83 13.44
C GLY A 106 -5.19 -13.32 13.46
N ARG A 107 -5.67 -13.83 14.61
CA ARG A 107 -7.06 -14.24 14.85
C ARG A 107 -7.90 -13.14 15.48
N ALA A 108 -7.27 -12.16 16.14
CA ALA A 108 -7.98 -11.11 16.85
C ALA A 108 -8.78 -10.22 15.90
N HIS A 109 -10.06 -9.99 16.20
CA HIS A 109 -10.93 -9.16 15.38
C HIS A 109 -10.39 -7.73 15.23
N TRP A 110 -9.91 -7.12 16.32
CA TRP A 110 -9.37 -5.78 16.29
C TRP A 110 -8.14 -5.63 15.38
N PHE A 111 -7.38 -6.69 15.16
CA PHE A 111 -6.22 -6.67 14.30
C PHE A 111 -6.58 -6.54 12.80
N ARG A 112 -7.83 -6.72 12.44
CA ARG A 112 -8.33 -6.43 11.07
C ARG A 112 -8.22 -4.97 10.70
N ALA A 113 -8.15 -4.06 11.67
CA ALA A 113 -7.86 -2.65 11.44
C ALA A 113 -6.38 -2.38 11.10
N TRP A 114 -5.47 -3.34 11.27
CA TRP A 114 -4.05 -3.17 10.96
C TRP A 114 -3.77 -2.68 9.54
N PRO A 115 -4.41 -3.20 8.48
CA PRO A 115 -4.24 -2.69 7.14
C PRO A 115 -4.57 -1.19 7.02
N PHE A 116 -5.62 -0.73 7.65
CA PHE A 116 -5.95 0.69 7.72
C PHE A 116 -4.84 1.50 8.40
N VAL A 117 -4.41 1.07 9.57
CA VAL A 117 -3.40 1.78 10.37
C VAL A 117 -2.08 1.93 9.60
N ILE A 118 -1.57 0.83 9.04
CA ILE A 118 -0.27 0.88 8.33
C ILE A 118 -0.34 1.69 7.03
N VAL A 119 -1.45 1.63 6.31
CA VAL A 119 -1.66 2.43 5.10
C VAL A 119 -1.81 3.91 5.45
N ALA A 120 -2.60 4.24 6.48
CA ALA A 120 -2.75 5.63 6.94
C ALA A 120 -1.41 6.24 7.36
N ILE A 121 -0.57 5.51 8.11
CA ILE A 121 0.78 5.97 8.49
C ILE A 121 1.64 6.23 7.24
N ASN A 122 1.63 5.32 6.26
CA ASN A 122 2.40 5.51 5.03
C ASN A 122 1.91 6.73 4.22
N ILE A 123 0.59 6.96 4.18
CA ILE A 123 0.02 8.16 3.54
C ILE A 123 0.44 9.43 4.30
N LEU A 124 0.38 9.42 5.63
CA LEU A 124 0.78 10.58 6.46
C LEU A 124 2.25 10.95 6.27
N ILE A 125 3.14 9.97 6.14
CA ILE A 125 4.57 10.23 5.83
C ILE A 125 4.70 10.93 4.48
N ALA A 126 3.98 10.48 3.46
CA ALA A 126 3.98 11.10 2.14
C ALA A 126 3.38 12.52 2.16
N VAL A 127 2.28 12.71 2.90
CA VAL A 127 1.66 14.03 3.13
C VAL A 127 2.62 14.98 3.84
N GLY A 128 3.38 14.48 4.83
CA GLY A 128 4.42 15.26 5.51
C GLY A 128 5.50 15.76 4.53
N SER A 129 5.96 14.89 3.64
CA SER A 129 6.95 15.25 2.61
C SER A 129 6.40 16.29 1.61
N ASP A 130 5.12 16.17 1.20
CA ASP A 130 4.49 17.20 0.37
C ASP A 130 4.41 18.55 1.11
N PHE A 131 4.00 18.58 2.38
CA PHE A 131 3.92 19.84 3.13
C PHE A 131 5.30 20.41 3.47
N GLU A 132 6.32 19.61 3.66
CA GLU A 132 7.70 20.05 3.78
C GLU A 132 8.16 20.76 2.50
N SER A 133 7.91 20.17 1.34
CA SER A 133 8.21 20.82 0.05
C SER A 133 7.40 22.11 -0.16
N ALA A 134 6.13 22.14 0.28
CA ALA A 134 5.33 23.36 0.25
C ALA A 134 5.93 24.45 1.17
N TYR A 135 6.46 24.09 2.33
CA TYR A 135 7.16 25.03 3.21
C TYR A 135 8.40 25.64 2.52
N HIS A 136 9.21 24.82 1.83
CA HIS A 136 10.35 25.31 1.06
C HIS A 136 9.93 26.36 0.02
N PHE A 137 8.81 26.15 -0.65
CA PHE A 137 8.28 27.12 -1.61
C PHE A 137 7.83 28.43 -0.94
N PHE A 138 6.97 28.35 0.08
CA PHE A 138 6.36 29.54 0.65
C PHE A 138 7.26 30.33 1.60
N ALA A 139 8.11 29.64 2.35
CA ALA A 139 8.98 30.27 3.35
C ALA A 139 10.36 30.61 2.80
N LEU A 140 10.91 29.82 1.87
CA LEU A 140 12.27 29.94 1.39
C LEU A 140 12.36 30.39 -0.09
N GLY A 141 11.22 30.42 -0.81
CA GLY A 141 11.16 30.83 -2.22
C GLY A 141 11.75 29.83 -3.21
N GLU A 142 11.91 28.57 -2.79
CA GLU A 142 12.49 27.50 -3.60
C GLU A 142 11.43 26.82 -4.44
N THR A 143 11.67 26.58 -5.73
CA THR A 143 10.79 25.80 -6.61
C THR A 143 11.20 24.34 -6.73
N THR A 144 12.46 24.07 -6.38
CA THR A 144 13.05 22.74 -6.21
C THR A 144 14.00 22.79 -5.03
N TRP A 145 14.11 21.74 -4.27
CA TRP A 145 15.05 21.62 -3.16
C TRP A 145 15.58 20.20 -3.03
N VAL A 146 16.64 20.02 -2.27
CA VAL A 146 17.27 18.72 -2.07
C VAL A 146 17.14 18.35 -0.60
N THR A 147 16.57 17.18 -0.33
CA THR A 147 16.42 16.66 1.04
C THR A 147 17.78 16.30 1.66
N SER A 148 17.80 16.11 2.97
CA SER A 148 19.00 15.63 3.68
C SER A 148 19.53 14.29 3.15
N GLU A 149 18.65 13.49 2.53
CA GLU A 149 18.98 12.21 1.89
C GLU A 149 19.45 12.33 0.44
N GLY A 150 19.54 13.56 -0.09
CA GLY A 150 19.99 13.83 -1.45
C GLY A 150 18.92 13.72 -2.54
N ALA A 151 17.65 13.56 -2.17
CA ALA A 151 16.55 13.49 -3.13
C ALA A 151 16.12 14.89 -3.57
N THR A 152 16.12 15.16 -4.89
CA THR A 152 15.54 16.39 -5.44
C THR A 152 14.01 16.30 -5.37
N GLN A 153 13.36 17.37 -4.89
CA GLN A 153 11.91 17.47 -4.81
C GLN A 153 11.42 18.76 -5.50
N LEU A 154 10.22 18.69 -6.07
CA LEU A 154 9.50 19.87 -6.55
C LEU A 154 8.82 20.57 -5.38
N ALA A 155 8.86 21.90 -5.35
CA ALA A 155 8.24 22.71 -4.33
C ALA A 155 7.26 23.72 -4.95
N GLY A 156 6.04 23.77 -4.43
CA GLY A 156 5.00 24.65 -4.97
C GLY A 156 3.58 24.32 -4.46
N TRP A 157 2.59 24.94 -5.11
CA TRP A 157 1.18 24.66 -4.88
C TRP A 157 0.78 23.20 -5.16
N ASN A 158 1.50 22.54 -6.07
CA ASN A 158 1.33 21.11 -6.34
C ASN A 158 1.41 20.28 -5.06
N ASN A 159 2.33 20.58 -4.16
CA ASN A 159 2.49 19.86 -2.89
C ASN A 159 1.32 20.12 -1.93
N VAL A 160 0.80 21.36 -1.88
CA VAL A 160 -0.38 21.68 -1.05
C VAL A 160 -1.61 20.88 -1.53
N PHE A 161 -1.88 20.89 -2.84
CA PHE A 161 -3.02 20.16 -3.40
C PHE A 161 -2.89 18.65 -3.18
N ASN A 162 -1.69 18.10 -3.38
CA ASN A 162 -1.45 16.68 -3.17
C ASN A 162 -1.47 16.29 -1.69
N GLY A 163 -0.91 17.10 -0.80
CA GLY A 163 -0.98 16.88 0.65
C GLY A 163 -2.42 16.84 1.15
N ILE A 164 -3.28 17.78 0.72
CA ILE A 164 -4.72 17.78 1.04
C ILE A 164 -5.40 16.54 0.45
N ALA A 165 -5.09 16.17 -0.80
CA ALA A 165 -5.62 14.97 -1.42
C ALA A 165 -5.26 13.70 -0.62
N GLY A 166 -4.03 13.61 -0.10
CA GLY A 166 -3.60 12.51 0.74
C GLY A 166 -4.36 12.41 2.08
N ILE A 167 -4.63 13.56 2.72
CA ILE A 167 -5.47 13.58 3.92
C ILE A 167 -6.87 13.07 3.60
N ILE A 168 -7.50 13.56 2.52
CA ILE A 168 -8.82 13.09 2.08
C ILE A 168 -8.79 11.59 1.76
N ASN A 169 -7.71 11.09 1.14
CA ASN A 169 -7.53 9.69 0.81
C ASN A 169 -7.60 8.78 2.05
N ILE A 170 -7.04 9.20 3.18
CA ILE A 170 -7.16 8.46 4.45
C ILE A 170 -8.62 8.33 4.86
N PHE A 171 -9.41 9.41 4.75
CA PHE A 171 -10.85 9.37 5.06
C PHE A 171 -11.67 8.56 4.03
N CYS A 172 -11.14 8.30 2.86
CA CYS A 172 -11.76 7.43 1.86
C CYS A 172 -11.59 5.92 2.15
N MET A 173 -10.77 5.53 3.12
CA MET A 173 -10.66 4.14 3.55
C MET A 173 -11.84 3.79 4.47
N THR A 174 -12.75 2.96 3.98
CA THR A 174 -13.98 2.56 4.68
C THR A 174 -14.01 1.05 4.94
N GLY A 175 -14.89 0.58 5.80
CA GLY A 175 -15.06 -0.86 6.07
C GLY A 175 -13.81 -1.53 6.65
N TRP A 176 -13.04 -0.89 7.52
CA TRP A 176 -11.75 -1.43 8.02
C TRP A 176 -11.89 -2.70 8.83
N TRP A 177 -13.03 -2.90 9.47
CA TRP A 177 -13.32 -4.10 10.27
C TRP A 177 -13.69 -5.29 9.39
N SER A 178 -14.00 -5.04 8.11
CA SER A 178 -14.45 -6.02 7.12
C SER A 178 -13.29 -6.47 6.23
N VAL A 179 -12.23 -6.92 6.87
CA VAL A 179 -11.07 -7.53 6.22
C VAL A 179 -11.12 -9.03 6.44
N TYR A 180 -11.02 -9.82 5.36
CA TYR A 180 -11.25 -11.26 5.36
C TYR A 180 -10.08 -12.03 4.73
N ALA A 181 -9.94 -13.32 5.10
CA ALA A 181 -9.15 -14.24 4.30
C ALA A 181 -9.96 -14.75 3.10
N SER A 182 -9.32 -15.05 1.98
CA SER A 182 -9.96 -15.73 0.85
C SER A 182 -10.09 -17.22 1.08
N LYS A 183 -11.05 -17.88 0.38
CA LYS A 183 -11.30 -19.33 0.45
C LYS A 183 -10.07 -20.18 0.15
N ASP A 184 -9.23 -19.72 -0.75
CA ASP A 184 -7.99 -20.36 -1.20
C ASP A 184 -6.77 -19.99 -0.35
N GLU A 185 -6.97 -19.24 0.75
CA GLU A 185 -5.92 -18.68 1.60
C GLU A 185 -4.85 -17.86 0.85
N ALA A 186 -5.13 -17.50 -0.40
CA ALA A 186 -4.19 -16.74 -1.22
C ALA A 186 -4.18 -15.26 -0.86
N ASP A 187 -5.29 -14.70 -0.38
CA ASP A 187 -5.46 -13.27 -0.21
C ASP A 187 -6.04 -12.86 1.13
N MET A 188 -5.59 -11.69 1.59
CA MET A 188 -6.32 -10.84 2.51
C MET A 188 -7.20 -9.92 1.67
N LEU A 189 -8.51 -10.02 1.84
CA LEU A 189 -9.50 -9.28 1.09
C LEU A 189 -9.99 -8.07 1.89
N TRP A 190 -10.08 -6.93 1.23
CA TRP A 190 -10.76 -5.74 1.76
C TRP A 190 -11.84 -5.30 0.75
N PRO A 191 -13.08 -5.82 0.87
CA PRO A 191 -14.13 -5.64 -0.13
C PRO A 191 -14.54 -4.19 -0.38
N ASP A 192 -14.43 -3.34 0.65
CA ASP A 192 -14.80 -1.93 0.55
C ASP A 192 -13.75 -1.07 -0.20
N MET A 193 -12.53 -1.59 -0.42
CA MET A 193 -11.54 -0.97 -1.30
C MET A 193 -11.88 -1.23 -2.77
N THR A 194 -12.89 -0.54 -3.27
CA THR A 194 -13.37 -0.63 -4.63
C THR A 194 -12.54 0.23 -5.58
N TRP A 195 -12.85 0.16 -6.88
CA TRP A 195 -12.18 0.98 -7.91
C TRP A 195 -12.19 2.47 -7.60
N VAL A 196 -13.20 2.97 -6.88
CA VAL A 196 -13.31 4.39 -6.49
C VAL A 196 -12.12 4.82 -5.63
N TYR A 197 -11.82 4.03 -4.58
CA TYR A 197 -10.66 4.28 -3.74
C TYR A 197 -9.35 4.06 -4.50
N ILE A 198 -9.25 2.95 -5.23
CA ILE A 198 -8.02 2.56 -5.94
C ILE A 198 -7.55 3.63 -6.91
N ILE A 199 -8.45 4.14 -7.75
CA ILE A 199 -8.11 5.18 -8.73
C ILE A 199 -7.74 6.50 -8.02
N ALA A 200 -8.49 6.91 -6.99
CA ALA A 200 -8.15 8.12 -6.22
C ALA A 200 -6.78 8.00 -5.55
N TYR A 201 -6.46 6.84 -4.98
CA TYR A 201 -5.15 6.55 -4.41
C TYR A 201 -4.04 6.54 -5.46
N ASP A 202 -4.24 5.88 -6.60
CA ASP A 202 -3.21 5.76 -7.64
C ASP A 202 -2.84 7.14 -8.21
N ILE A 203 -3.83 8.01 -8.48
CA ILE A 203 -3.57 9.37 -8.96
C ILE A 203 -2.84 10.19 -7.89
N TRP A 204 -3.29 10.12 -6.62
CA TRP A 204 -2.62 10.79 -5.50
C TRP A 204 -1.19 10.31 -5.31
N ASN A 205 -0.96 8.99 -5.30
CA ASN A 205 0.37 8.43 -5.04
C ASN A 205 1.33 8.65 -6.21
N PHE A 206 0.82 8.61 -7.45
CA PHE A 206 1.60 9.02 -8.63
C PHE A 206 2.06 10.47 -8.49
N CYS A 207 1.16 11.37 -8.09
CA CYS A 207 1.46 12.77 -7.88
C CYS A 207 2.53 12.96 -6.78
N TYR A 208 2.37 12.27 -5.65
CA TYR A 208 3.37 12.26 -4.57
C TYR A 208 4.76 11.85 -5.09
N THR A 209 4.83 10.75 -5.86
CA THR A 209 6.12 10.29 -6.38
C THR A 209 6.71 11.26 -7.39
N TYR A 210 5.89 11.90 -8.21
CA TYR A 210 6.34 12.90 -9.17
C TYR A 210 6.83 14.19 -8.48
N ASN A 211 6.20 14.59 -7.39
CA ASN A 211 6.61 15.77 -6.62
C ASN A 211 7.84 15.54 -5.75
N CYS A 212 7.83 14.44 -4.99
CA CYS A 212 8.78 14.20 -3.89
C CYS A 212 9.88 13.17 -4.23
N LEU A 213 9.71 12.37 -5.28
CA LEU A 213 10.65 11.36 -5.75
C LEU A 213 10.77 11.36 -7.28
N PRO A 214 10.93 12.55 -7.93
CA PRO A 214 10.76 12.69 -9.36
C PRO A 214 11.69 11.79 -10.18
N HIS A 215 12.93 11.58 -9.73
CA HIS A 215 13.88 10.72 -10.44
C HIS A 215 13.55 9.22 -10.36
N HIS A 216 12.69 8.81 -9.43
CA HIS A 216 12.25 7.43 -9.28
C HIS A 216 10.81 7.19 -9.73
N ALA A 217 10.07 8.25 -10.07
CA ALA A 217 8.63 8.19 -10.35
C ALA A 217 8.27 7.30 -11.55
N TRP A 218 9.18 7.08 -12.50
CA TRP A 218 9.00 6.17 -13.62
C TRP A 218 8.71 4.73 -13.17
N TYR A 219 9.42 4.26 -12.15
CA TYR A 219 9.25 2.93 -11.59
C TYR A 219 8.27 2.94 -10.42
N CYS A 220 8.53 3.74 -9.37
CA CYS A 220 7.70 3.71 -8.16
C CYS A 220 6.35 4.41 -8.33
N GLY A 221 6.24 5.38 -9.24
CA GLY A 221 5.02 6.12 -9.53
C GLY A 221 4.14 5.49 -10.61
N LEU A 222 4.69 4.66 -11.49
CA LEU A 222 3.94 4.03 -12.57
C LEU A 222 3.96 2.50 -12.50
N ALA A 223 5.10 1.84 -12.74
CA ALA A 223 5.16 0.38 -12.79
C ALA A 223 4.69 -0.26 -11.49
N LEU A 224 5.15 0.28 -10.35
CA LEU A 224 4.80 -0.20 -9.02
C LEU A 224 3.34 0.04 -8.64
N LEU A 225 2.71 1.13 -9.09
CA LEU A 225 1.30 1.41 -8.82
C LEU A 225 0.38 0.60 -9.72
N LEU A 226 0.73 0.47 -11.00
CA LEU A 226 -0.10 -0.23 -11.96
C LEU A 226 -0.11 -1.74 -11.75
N ALA A 227 0.98 -2.34 -11.27
CA ALA A 227 1.07 -3.79 -11.06
C ALA A 227 -0.05 -4.32 -10.12
N PRO A 228 -0.24 -3.82 -8.88
CA PRO A 228 -1.32 -4.26 -8.01
C PRO A 228 -2.70 -3.88 -8.53
N THR A 229 -2.82 -2.74 -9.21
CA THR A 229 -4.09 -2.24 -9.75
C THR A 229 -4.58 -3.11 -10.90
N VAL A 230 -3.70 -3.45 -11.85
CA VAL A 230 -4.02 -4.41 -12.92
C VAL A 230 -4.38 -5.77 -12.35
N ALA A 231 -3.61 -6.29 -11.38
CA ALA A 231 -3.94 -7.55 -10.73
C ALA A 231 -5.35 -7.55 -10.11
N ASN A 232 -5.71 -6.48 -9.38
CA ASN A 232 -7.04 -6.35 -8.76
C ASN A 232 -8.16 -6.25 -9.81
N PHE A 233 -7.95 -5.52 -10.90
CA PHE A 233 -9.00 -5.35 -11.91
C PHE A 233 -9.27 -6.62 -12.71
N PHE A 234 -8.25 -7.41 -13.02
CA PHE A 234 -8.38 -8.53 -13.93
C PHE A 234 -8.59 -9.88 -13.24
N TRP A 235 -7.93 -10.18 -12.12
CA TRP A 235 -8.01 -11.52 -11.50
C TRP A 235 -8.02 -11.55 -9.96
N ASN A 236 -7.70 -10.46 -9.26
CA ASN A 236 -7.57 -10.46 -7.80
C ASN A 236 -8.48 -9.45 -7.09
N LYS A 237 -9.78 -9.45 -7.41
CA LYS A 237 -10.77 -8.54 -6.81
C LYS A 237 -10.77 -8.63 -5.28
N GLY A 238 -10.71 -7.46 -4.63
CA GLY A 238 -10.66 -7.30 -3.18
C GLY A 238 -9.28 -7.46 -2.55
N GLY A 239 -8.28 -7.95 -3.30
CA GLY A 239 -6.90 -8.12 -2.82
C GLY A 239 -5.95 -6.95 -3.12
N TRP A 240 -6.45 -5.81 -3.55
CA TRP A 240 -5.63 -4.70 -4.02
C TRP A 240 -4.61 -4.23 -2.98
N ILE A 241 -5.02 -4.00 -1.73
CA ILE A 241 -4.11 -3.47 -0.72
C ILE A 241 -2.99 -4.45 -0.35
N GLN A 242 -3.29 -5.75 -0.34
CA GLN A 242 -2.26 -6.77 -0.17
C GLN A 242 -1.27 -6.74 -1.32
N ASN A 243 -1.76 -6.71 -2.57
CA ASN A 243 -0.91 -6.63 -3.75
C ASN A 243 -0.05 -5.36 -3.71
N ARG A 244 -0.64 -4.22 -3.29
CA ARG A 244 0.07 -2.94 -3.17
C ARG A 244 1.19 -2.98 -2.12
N ALA A 245 0.93 -3.56 -0.96
CA ALA A 245 1.95 -3.72 0.08
C ALA A 245 3.06 -4.70 -0.35
N TYR A 246 2.68 -5.83 -0.95
CA TYR A 246 3.63 -6.84 -1.39
C TYR A 246 4.55 -6.30 -2.49
N THR A 247 4.00 -5.70 -3.53
CA THR A 247 4.81 -5.10 -4.61
C THR A 247 5.68 -3.96 -4.10
N LEU A 248 5.19 -3.14 -3.15
CA LEU A 248 5.96 -2.07 -2.52
C LEU A 248 7.16 -2.63 -1.76
N ALA A 249 6.96 -3.64 -0.91
CA ALA A 249 8.05 -4.24 -0.14
C ALA A 249 9.09 -4.89 -1.06
N ILE A 250 8.65 -5.62 -2.09
CA ILE A 250 9.53 -6.26 -3.08
C ILE A 250 10.34 -5.19 -3.82
N TRP A 251 9.70 -4.12 -4.28
CA TRP A 251 10.39 -3.03 -4.97
C TRP A 251 11.40 -2.32 -4.05
N CYS A 252 11.01 -2.00 -2.82
CA CYS A 252 11.90 -1.35 -1.87
C CYS A 252 13.14 -2.20 -1.58
N MET A 253 12.98 -3.51 -1.38
CA MET A 253 14.12 -4.42 -1.20
C MET A 253 15.02 -4.48 -2.44
N PHE A 254 14.42 -4.55 -3.64
CA PHE A 254 15.17 -4.53 -4.89
C PHE A 254 15.97 -3.23 -5.03
N ALA A 255 15.33 -2.07 -4.85
CA ALA A 255 15.98 -0.77 -4.94
C ALA A 255 17.07 -0.58 -3.88
N GLN A 256 16.88 -1.15 -2.69
CA GLN A 256 17.87 -1.11 -1.59
C GLN A 256 19.15 -1.90 -1.94
N VAL A 257 19.00 -3.05 -2.59
CA VAL A 257 20.14 -3.95 -2.88
C VAL A 257 20.75 -3.65 -4.25
N PHE A 258 19.96 -3.22 -5.22
CA PHE A 258 20.37 -2.95 -6.60
C PHE A 258 20.07 -1.51 -7.05
N PRO A 259 20.46 -0.46 -6.29
CA PRO A 259 20.10 0.92 -6.62
C PRO A 259 20.67 1.37 -7.97
N ALA A 260 21.79 0.81 -8.41
CA ALA A 260 22.41 1.14 -9.70
C ALA A 260 21.45 0.91 -10.90
N PHE A 261 20.41 0.09 -10.74
CA PHE A 261 19.39 -0.11 -11.76
C PHE A 261 18.69 1.21 -12.13
N GLN A 262 18.29 1.98 -11.14
CA GLN A 262 17.59 3.25 -11.36
C GLN A 262 18.47 4.49 -11.28
N GLU A 263 19.75 4.35 -10.85
CA GLU A 263 20.66 5.49 -10.66
C GLU A 263 21.73 5.63 -11.73
N LYS A 264 22.22 4.50 -12.29
CA LYS A 264 23.39 4.52 -13.19
C LYS A 264 23.27 3.64 -14.44
N SER A 265 22.19 2.87 -14.59
CA SER A 265 22.06 1.93 -15.71
C SER A 265 21.46 2.61 -16.95
N VAL A 266 21.40 1.86 -18.05
CA VAL A 266 20.68 2.27 -19.28
C VAL A 266 19.16 2.39 -19.06
N PHE A 267 18.64 1.93 -17.93
CA PHE A 267 17.24 1.97 -17.55
C PHE A 267 16.86 3.24 -16.80
N VAL A 268 17.82 4.10 -16.47
CA VAL A 268 17.55 5.37 -15.77
C VAL A 268 16.59 6.24 -16.56
N THR A 269 15.57 6.75 -15.87
CA THR A 269 14.57 7.64 -16.48
C THR A 269 14.31 8.80 -15.54
N HIS A 270 14.59 10.01 -16.01
CA HIS A 270 14.38 11.22 -15.24
C HIS A 270 12.99 11.82 -15.49
N SER A 271 12.45 12.43 -14.46
CA SER A 271 11.30 13.33 -14.58
C SER A 271 11.75 14.65 -15.20
N THR A 272 10.86 15.28 -15.97
CA THR A 272 11.13 16.61 -16.55
C THR A 272 11.11 17.73 -15.52
N LEU A 273 10.78 17.45 -14.26
CA LEU A 273 10.64 18.43 -13.16
C LEU A 273 9.76 19.64 -13.54
N ASN A 274 8.71 19.40 -14.32
CA ASN A 274 7.88 20.48 -14.85
C ASN A 274 6.82 20.92 -13.81
N PRO A 275 6.90 22.16 -13.26
CA PRO A 275 5.99 22.63 -12.21
C PRO A 275 4.52 22.71 -12.68
N THR A 276 4.30 23.09 -13.95
CA THR A 276 2.94 23.16 -14.51
C THR A 276 2.30 21.77 -14.56
N THR A 277 3.05 20.79 -15.04
CA THR A 277 2.58 19.40 -15.10
C THR A 277 2.35 18.86 -13.68
N ALA A 278 3.25 19.11 -12.74
CA ALA A 278 3.09 18.74 -11.33
C ALA A 278 1.80 19.33 -10.75
N THR A 279 1.54 20.62 -11.00
CA THR A 279 0.31 21.29 -10.54
C THR A 279 -0.93 20.67 -11.14
N VAL A 280 -0.96 20.40 -12.45
CA VAL A 280 -2.11 19.77 -13.12
C VAL A 280 -2.41 18.39 -12.53
N VAL A 281 -1.39 17.55 -12.34
CA VAL A 281 -1.57 16.21 -11.76
C VAL A 281 -2.02 16.31 -10.31
N SER A 282 -1.52 17.28 -9.54
CA SER A 282 -1.93 17.50 -8.14
C SER A 282 -3.38 17.97 -8.02
N VAL A 283 -3.85 18.82 -8.93
CA VAL A 283 -5.26 19.20 -9.01
C VAL A 283 -6.13 17.99 -9.37
N MET A 284 -5.68 17.14 -10.32
CA MET A 284 -6.38 15.90 -10.64
C MET A 284 -6.46 14.96 -9.42
N ALA A 285 -5.38 14.84 -8.64
CA ALA A 285 -5.35 14.05 -7.41
C ALA A 285 -6.37 14.58 -6.39
N LEU A 286 -6.40 15.90 -6.17
CA LEU A 286 -7.35 16.53 -5.27
C LEU A 286 -8.79 16.31 -5.73
N VAL A 287 -9.10 16.55 -7.00
CA VAL A 287 -10.44 16.35 -7.57
C VAL A 287 -10.90 14.90 -7.45
N ALA A 288 -10.01 13.94 -7.76
CA ALA A 288 -10.33 12.51 -7.65
C ALA A 288 -10.66 12.11 -6.20
N ASN A 289 -9.87 12.58 -5.23
CA ASN A 289 -10.08 12.27 -3.81
C ASN A 289 -11.33 12.97 -3.24
N VAL A 290 -11.60 14.20 -3.64
CA VAL A 290 -12.86 14.90 -3.30
C VAL A 290 -14.06 14.17 -3.89
N ALA A 291 -13.99 13.74 -5.15
CA ALA A 291 -15.07 12.95 -5.77
C ALA A 291 -15.28 11.62 -5.04
N ALA A 292 -14.20 10.94 -4.65
CA ALA A 292 -14.27 9.68 -3.90
C ALA A 292 -14.96 9.87 -2.54
N ILE A 293 -14.56 10.86 -1.72
CA ILE A 293 -15.17 11.08 -0.41
C ILE A 293 -16.64 11.53 -0.54
N VAL A 294 -16.98 12.36 -1.51
CA VAL A 294 -18.37 12.75 -1.79
C VAL A 294 -19.22 11.54 -2.13
N TYR A 295 -18.69 10.64 -2.99
CA TYR A 295 -19.38 9.41 -3.35
C TYR A 295 -19.54 8.46 -2.16
N ILE A 296 -18.53 8.33 -1.30
CA ILE A 296 -18.60 7.52 -0.07
C ILE A 296 -19.67 8.07 0.86
N VAL A 297 -19.72 9.40 1.09
CA VAL A 297 -20.74 10.03 1.93
C VAL A 297 -22.15 9.81 1.36
N TYR A 298 -22.31 9.93 0.04
CA TYR A 298 -23.58 9.61 -0.64
C TYR A 298 -23.99 8.16 -0.39
N ARG A 299 -23.06 7.22 -0.56
CA ARG A 299 -23.31 5.78 -0.35
C ARG A 299 -23.69 5.48 1.11
N ALA A 300 -22.92 6.02 2.06
CA ALA A 300 -23.15 5.86 3.49
C ALA A 300 -24.53 6.37 3.90
N LYS A 301 -24.93 7.56 3.41
CA LYS A 301 -26.26 8.11 3.65
C LYS A 301 -27.37 7.23 3.03
N LYS A 302 -27.17 6.75 1.80
CA LYS A 302 -28.14 5.89 1.10
C LYS A 302 -28.36 4.58 1.83
N LEU A 303 -27.31 4.00 2.40
CA LEU A 303 -27.37 2.73 3.14
C LEU A 303 -27.75 2.92 4.62
N GLY A 304 -27.71 4.16 5.16
CA GLY A 304 -27.94 4.42 6.57
C GLY A 304 -26.82 3.88 7.48
N VAL A 305 -25.58 3.81 6.96
CA VAL A 305 -24.43 3.20 7.67
C VAL A 305 -23.37 4.24 8.03
N ASN A 306 -22.60 3.95 9.08
CA ASN A 306 -21.35 4.64 9.34
C ASN A 306 -20.21 3.93 8.58
N PRO A 307 -19.59 4.56 7.56
CA PRO A 307 -18.61 3.91 6.69
C PRO A 307 -17.33 3.50 7.43
N TYR A 308 -17.10 4.00 8.64
CA TYR A 308 -15.94 3.64 9.48
C TYR A 308 -16.21 2.46 10.42
N LYS A 309 -17.49 2.04 10.54
CA LYS A 309 -17.89 0.88 11.33
C LYS A 309 -18.42 -0.25 10.45
N GLN A 310 -18.92 0.08 9.27
CA GLN A 310 -19.62 -0.81 8.37
C GLN A 310 -19.20 -0.55 6.93
N GLU A 311 -19.44 -1.49 6.03
CA GLU A 311 -19.12 -1.33 4.62
C GLU A 311 -20.03 -0.30 3.92
N ALA A 312 -19.43 0.59 3.14
CA ALA A 312 -20.12 1.60 2.35
C ALA A 312 -20.45 1.14 0.92
N PHE A 313 -19.79 0.09 0.43
CA PHE A 313 -19.89 -0.35 -0.97
C PHE A 313 -20.73 -1.62 -1.16
N VAL A 314 -21.45 -2.07 -0.12
CA VAL A 314 -22.38 -3.22 -0.20
C VAL A 314 -23.30 -3.08 -1.42
N GLY A 315 -23.45 -4.17 -2.20
CA GLY A 315 -24.29 -4.21 -3.41
C GLY A 315 -23.61 -3.70 -4.69
N THR A 316 -22.39 -3.18 -4.64
CA THR A 316 -21.63 -2.88 -5.85
C THR A 316 -20.99 -4.14 -6.42
N LYS A 317 -20.76 -4.18 -7.75
CA LYS A 317 -20.16 -5.33 -8.43
C LYS A 317 -18.77 -5.69 -7.88
N ASP A 318 -17.94 -4.70 -7.59
CA ASP A 318 -16.60 -4.92 -7.05
C ASP A 318 -16.65 -5.53 -5.65
N PHE A 319 -17.52 -5.01 -4.78
CA PHE A 319 -17.75 -5.54 -3.45
C PHE A 319 -18.25 -6.99 -3.52
N GLN A 320 -19.28 -7.28 -4.32
CA GLN A 320 -19.83 -8.62 -4.49
C GLN A 320 -18.76 -9.63 -4.95
N LYS A 321 -17.96 -9.28 -5.97
CA LYS A 321 -16.89 -10.16 -6.45
C LYS A 321 -15.81 -10.42 -5.41
N ALA A 322 -15.50 -9.45 -4.55
CA ALA A 322 -14.59 -9.65 -3.44
C ALA A 322 -15.21 -10.59 -2.39
N MET A 323 -16.49 -10.41 -2.08
CA MET A 323 -17.24 -11.23 -1.10
C MET A 323 -17.44 -12.69 -1.57
N GLU A 324 -17.60 -12.93 -2.88
CA GLU A 324 -17.63 -14.29 -3.45
C GLU A 324 -16.34 -15.08 -3.19
N ARG A 325 -15.22 -14.39 -3.03
CA ARG A 325 -13.90 -14.99 -2.74
C ARG A 325 -13.64 -15.20 -1.25
N ARG A 326 -14.44 -14.59 -0.38
CA ARG A 326 -14.29 -14.66 1.07
C ARG A 326 -14.41 -16.11 1.58
N ALA A 327 -13.54 -16.53 2.48
CA ALA A 327 -13.73 -17.72 3.28
C ALA A 327 -15.08 -17.64 4.03
N ASP A 328 -15.75 -18.77 4.23
CA ASP A 328 -17.12 -18.80 4.77
C ASP A 328 -17.21 -18.11 6.14
N THR A 329 -18.39 -17.55 6.47
CA THR A 329 -18.63 -16.84 7.74
C THR A 329 -18.49 -17.70 8.98
N ALA A 330 -18.75 -19.01 8.89
CA ALA A 330 -18.39 -19.98 9.93
C ALA A 330 -16.92 -19.80 10.40
N TYR A 331 -16.04 -19.34 9.50
CA TYR A 331 -14.69 -18.98 9.79
C TYR A 331 -14.50 -17.82 10.78
N LEU A 332 -15.41 -16.87 10.84
CA LEU A 332 -15.36 -15.77 11.81
C LEU A 332 -15.68 -16.25 13.22
N LEU A 333 -16.48 -17.32 13.32
CA LEU A 333 -16.89 -17.95 14.56
C LEU A 333 -15.95 -19.09 14.99
N GLU A 334 -15.18 -19.69 14.06
CA GLU A 334 -14.19 -20.74 14.35
C GLU A 334 -12.96 -20.26 15.10
N THR A 335 -12.77 -18.99 15.28
CA THR A 335 -11.55 -18.47 15.89
C THR A 335 -11.66 -18.17 17.36
N GLU A 336 -12.91 -18.16 17.92
CA GLU A 336 -13.14 -18.11 19.37
C GLU A 336 -14.44 -18.83 19.67
N PRO A 337 -14.46 -19.66 20.62
CA PRO A 337 -14.41 -21.10 20.48
C PRO A 337 -15.41 -21.59 19.43
N ALA A 338 -15.18 -22.72 18.85
CA ALA A 338 -15.99 -23.37 17.79
C ALA A 338 -17.50 -23.52 18.08
N SER A 339 -18.07 -22.68 18.93
CA SER A 339 -19.46 -22.72 19.40
C SER A 339 -19.85 -21.42 20.11
N ALA A 340 -19.85 -20.30 19.42
CA ALA A 340 -20.46 -19.09 19.98
C ALA A 340 -21.96 -19.22 19.98
N THR A 341 -22.58 -19.11 21.14
CA THR A 341 -24.04 -19.06 21.32
C THR A 341 -24.60 -17.73 20.82
N ALA A 342 -25.88 -17.64 20.59
CA ALA A 342 -26.53 -16.38 20.21
C ALA A 342 -26.29 -15.26 21.25
N ALA A 343 -26.14 -15.60 22.53
CA ALA A 343 -25.82 -14.65 23.59
C ALA A 343 -24.37 -14.12 23.46
N GLU A 344 -23.41 -15.02 23.22
CA GLU A 344 -21.99 -14.64 22.99
C GLU A 344 -21.83 -13.79 21.74
N ILE A 345 -22.54 -14.10 20.65
CA ILE A 345 -22.56 -13.27 19.44
C ILE A 345 -23.13 -11.88 19.75
N ALA A 346 -24.22 -11.79 20.50
CA ALA A 346 -24.83 -10.52 20.88
C ALA A 346 -23.87 -9.69 21.76
N GLU A 347 -23.13 -10.32 22.67
CA GLU A 347 -22.13 -9.67 23.48
C GLU A 347 -20.94 -9.15 22.63
N MET A 348 -20.42 -9.97 21.72
CA MET A 348 -19.34 -9.57 20.79
C MET A 348 -19.78 -8.41 19.89
N VAL A 349 -21.03 -8.37 19.46
CA VAL A 349 -21.61 -7.25 18.70
C VAL A 349 -21.71 -6.00 19.59
N ALA A 350 -22.14 -6.14 20.85
CA ALA A 350 -22.27 -5.04 21.80
C ALA A 350 -20.92 -4.39 22.12
N TYR A 351 -19.83 -5.17 22.15
CA TYR A 351 -18.45 -4.68 22.35
C TYR A 351 -17.75 -4.27 21.04
N ASN A 352 -18.46 -4.17 19.92
CA ASN A 352 -17.90 -3.89 18.58
C ASN A 352 -16.83 -4.90 18.12
N GLU A 353 -16.81 -6.09 18.66
CA GLU A 353 -15.93 -7.18 18.23
C GLU A 353 -16.45 -7.83 16.93
N LEU A 354 -17.76 -7.80 16.73
CA LEU A 354 -18.45 -8.18 15.49
C LEU A 354 -19.34 -7.02 15.01
N PRO A 355 -19.54 -6.89 13.67
CA PRO A 355 -20.52 -5.96 13.13
C PRO A 355 -21.94 -6.25 13.64
N ALA A 356 -22.78 -5.21 13.72
CA ALA A 356 -24.16 -5.35 14.19
C ALA A 356 -24.93 -6.41 13.40
N THR A 357 -25.74 -7.22 14.11
CA THR A 357 -26.64 -8.20 13.48
C THR A 357 -27.56 -7.51 12.48
N GLY A 358 -27.68 -8.08 11.27
CA GLY A 358 -28.43 -7.46 10.17
C GLY A 358 -27.61 -6.49 9.31
N THR A 359 -26.33 -6.27 9.60
CA THR A 359 -25.42 -5.54 8.71
C THR A 359 -25.34 -6.28 7.36
N PRO A 360 -25.59 -5.58 6.22
CA PRO A 360 -25.54 -6.22 4.91
C PRO A 360 -24.17 -6.87 4.66
N GLY A 361 -24.16 -8.13 4.26
CA GLY A 361 -22.94 -8.91 4.02
C GLY A 361 -22.48 -9.76 5.21
N TYR A 362 -23.13 -9.66 6.36
CA TYR A 362 -22.83 -10.46 7.55
C TYR A 362 -24.00 -11.39 7.90
N VAL A 363 -23.69 -12.66 8.05
CA VAL A 363 -24.62 -13.68 8.57
C VAL A 363 -23.94 -14.38 9.73
N TYR A 364 -24.52 -14.30 10.91
CA TYR A 364 -24.05 -15.02 12.09
C TYR A 364 -24.85 -16.32 12.24
N VAL A 365 -24.14 -17.43 12.33
CA VAL A 365 -24.75 -18.74 12.61
C VAL A 365 -24.39 -19.08 14.05
N ALA A 366 -25.38 -19.01 14.94
CA ALA A 366 -25.23 -19.47 16.32
C ALA A 366 -25.26 -21.00 16.35
N VAL A 367 -24.39 -21.59 17.14
CA VAL A 367 -24.41 -23.00 17.44
C VAL A 367 -25.23 -23.22 18.71
N GLU A 368 -26.23 -24.07 18.67
CA GLU A 368 -26.91 -24.53 19.88
C GLU A 368 -25.92 -25.41 20.65
N LYS A 369 -25.56 -25.01 21.88
CA LYS A 369 -24.86 -25.90 22.80
C LYS A 369 -25.91 -26.91 23.30
N ASP A 370 -25.73 -28.16 22.96
CA ASP A 370 -26.46 -29.22 23.66
C ASP A 370 -26.17 -29.05 25.16
N GLU A 371 -27.20 -28.70 25.91
CA GLU A 371 -27.16 -28.75 27.37
C GLU A 371 -26.90 -30.20 27.79
N LYS A 372 -25.68 -30.49 28.24
CA LYS A 372 -25.36 -31.74 28.91
C LYS A 372 -25.53 -31.59 30.40
#